data_9ba6fc3630afc1b63c7de65b96028e81
#
_entry.id   9ba6fc3630afc1b63c7de65b96028e81
#
_cell.length_a   1.000
_cell.length_b   1.000
_cell.length_c   1.000
_cell.angle_alpha   90.00
_cell.angle_beta   90.00
_cell.angle_gamma   90.00
#
_symmetry.space_group_name_H-M   'P 1'
#
loop_
_entity.id
_entity.type
_entity.pdbx_description
1 polymer ?
#
loop_
_entity_poly.entity_id
_entity_poly.type
_entity_poly.pdbx_seq_one_letter_code
_entity_poly.pdbx_strand_id
1 'polypeptide(L)'
;MAKRSSLQDSSFPILQQFLGYLGTIKGKSPRTVDEYYLDLRTFFRYFKANRDPALFDDPGFEDILIDDITLDQIASVTLSDVYRYMNFLETKRKNGAAARARKVSSLRTFFKYLTVTTGLLKENPILQLETPKIKKSLPK
;
A
#
# COMPACT_ATOMS: atom_id res chain seq x y z
N MET A 1 17.39 -14.98 -13.60
CA MET A 1 15.97 -14.87 -13.34
C MET A 1 15.72 -14.36 -11.93
N ALA A 2 15.09 -13.26 -11.82
CA ALA A 2 14.91 -12.63 -10.52
C ALA A 2 13.67 -13.18 -9.81
N LYS A 3 13.85 -13.69 -8.59
CA LYS A 3 12.74 -14.13 -7.77
C LYS A 3 11.79 -12.97 -7.47
N ARG A 4 12.36 -11.78 -7.37
CA ARG A 4 11.59 -10.57 -7.11
C ARG A 4 10.54 -10.33 -8.19
N SER A 5 10.90 -10.58 -9.45
CA SER A 5 9.98 -10.45 -10.57
C SER A 5 8.77 -11.36 -10.40
N SER A 6 9.00 -12.60 -9.95
CA SER A 6 7.93 -13.53 -9.68
C SER A 6 7.00 -13.04 -8.59
N LEU A 7 7.55 -12.46 -7.51
CA LEU A 7 6.74 -11.94 -6.42
C LEU A 7 5.85 -10.80 -6.90
N GLN A 8 6.42 -9.88 -7.68
CA GLN A 8 5.66 -8.75 -8.18
C GLN A 8 4.62 -9.18 -9.21
N ASP A 9 4.92 -10.22 -9.99
CA ASP A 9 4.00 -10.73 -11.00
C ASP A 9 2.75 -11.33 -10.39
N SER A 10 2.74 -11.65 -9.10
CA SER A 10 1.55 -12.16 -8.43
C SER A 10 0.62 -11.06 -7.94
N SER A 11 0.92 -9.80 -8.25
CA SER A 11 0.07 -8.69 -7.89
C SER A 11 -0.83 -8.28 -9.06
N PHE A 12 -1.79 -7.37 -8.79
CA PHE A 12 -2.70 -6.92 -9.83
C PHE A 12 -1.98 -6.01 -10.85
N PRO A 13 -2.45 -6.00 -12.10
CA PRO A 13 -1.73 -5.31 -13.19
C PRO A 13 -1.48 -3.82 -12.95
N ILE A 14 -2.42 -3.12 -12.33
CA ILE A 14 -2.25 -1.68 -12.04
C ILE A 14 -1.04 -1.46 -11.13
N LEU A 15 -0.86 -2.33 -10.13
CA LEU A 15 0.29 -2.23 -9.25
C LEU A 15 1.58 -2.52 -10.00
N GLN A 16 1.58 -3.53 -10.88
CA GLN A 16 2.76 -3.85 -11.68
C GLN A 16 3.17 -2.65 -12.54
N GLN A 17 2.19 -1.97 -13.15
CA GLN A 17 2.46 -0.77 -13.94
C GLN A 17 3.06 0.34 -13.10
N PHE A 18 2.54 0.55 -11.90
CA PHE A 18 3.08 1.56 -10.99
C PHE A 18 4.53 1.26 -10.62
N LEU A 19 4.82 -0.01 -10.30
CA LEU A 19 6.18 -0.39 -9.93
C LEU A 19 7.14 -0.20 -11.11
N GLY A 20 6.70 -0.53 -12.33
CA GLY A 20 7.49 -0.27 -13.53
C GLY A 20 7.78 1.22 -13.71
N TYR A 21 6.76 2.06 -13.49
CA TYR A 21 6.90 3.51 -13.56
C TYR A 21 7.95 4.01 -12.56
N LEU A 22 7.92 3.50 -11.33
CA LEU A 22 8.90 3.92 -10.32
C LEU A 22 10.32 3.61 -10.76
N GLY A 23 10.54 2.44 -11.35
CA GLY A 23 11.88 2.06 -11.78
C GLY A 23 12.33 2.76 -13.04
N THR A 24 11.50 2.75 -14.09
CA THR A 24 11.92 3.23 -15.41
C THR A 24 11.77 4.74 -15.59
N ILE A 25 10.74 5.35 -15.03
CA ILE A 25 10.50 6.78 -15.20
C ILE A 25 11.07 7.58 -14.04
N LYS A 26 10.82 7.14 -12.83
CA LYS A 26 11.29 7.87 -11.64
C LYS A 26 12.70 7.50 -11.24
N GLY A 27 13.28 6.47 -11.84
CA GLY A 27 14.65 6.08 -11.57
C GLY A 27 14.90 5.54 -10.17
N LYS A 28 13.85 5.01 -9.51
CA LYS A 28 14.02 4.45 -8.18
C LYS A 28 14.81 3.16 -8.24
N SER A 29 15.61 2.90 -7.19
CA SER A 29 16.39 1.67 -7.12
C SER A 29 15.48 0.46 -7.00
N PRO A 30 15.97 -0.73 -7.41
CA PRO A 30 15.18 -1.96 -7.23
C PRO A 30 14.76 -2.18 -5.78
N ARG A 31 15.61 -1.84 -4.83
CA ARG A 31 15.27 -1.98 -3.41
C ARG A 31 14.11 -1.09 -3.02
N THR A 32 14.12 0.16 -3.48
CA THR A 32 13.02 1.09 -3.20
C THR A 32 11.72 0.61 -3.84
N VAL A 33 11.79 0.12 -5.08
CA VAL A 33 10.62 -0.43 -5.75
C VAL A 33 10.04 -1.60 -4.97
N ASP A 34 10.90 -2.48 -4.46
CA ASP A 34 10.44 -3.60 -3.65
C ASP A 34 9.76 -3.14 -2.36
N GLU A 35 10.28 -2.09 -1.75
CA GLU A 35 9.68 -1.54 -0.53
C GLU A 35 8.28 -1.00 -0.81
N TYR A 36 8.10 -0.29 -1.92
CA TYR A 36 6.77 0.14 -2.34
C TYR A 36 5.84 -1.04 -2.54
N TYR A 37 6.33 -2.07 -3.22
CA TYR A 37 5.54 -3.27 -3.45
C TYR A 37 5.07 -3.89 -2.12
N LEU A 38 5.99 -4.06 -1.19
CA LEU A 38 5.66 -4.67 0.10
C LEU A 38 4.67 -3.84 0.90
N ASP A 39 4.84 -2.51 0.89
CA ASP A 39 3.92 -1.62 1.59
C ASP A 39 2.51 -1.70 1.00
N LEU A 40 2.41 -1.68 -0.32
CA LEU A 40 1.11 -1.72 -0.98
C LEU A 40 0.47 -3.10 -0.87
N ARG A 41 1.27 -4.17 -0.92
CA ARG A 41 0.75 -5.51 -0.70
C ARG A 41 0.12 -5.64 0.68
N THR A 42 0.80 -5.13 1.68
CA THR A 42 0.29 -5.18 3.05
C THR A 42 -1.05 -4.45 3.15
N PHE A 43 -1.14 -3.27 2.54
CA PHE A 43 -2.40 -2.53 2.55
C PHE A 43 -3.52 -3.30 1.87
N PHE A 44 -3.29 -3.84 0.68
CA PHE A 44 -4.37 -4.51 -0.05
C PHE A 44 -4.75 -5.85 0.57
N ARG A 45 -3.83 -6.51 1.25
CA ARG A 45 -4.18 -7.65 2.09
C ARG A 45 -5.14 -7.24 3.20
N TYR A 46 -4.84 -6.12 3.87
CA TYR A 46 -5.73 -5.60 4.90
C TYR A 46 -7.06 -5.17 4.31
N PHE A 47 -7.04 -4.51 3.17
CA PHE A 47 -8.25 -4.09 2.47
C PHE A 47 -9.21 -5.27 2.27
N LYS A 48 -8.69 -6.40 1.80
CA LYS A 48 -9.49 -7.61 1.61
C LYS A 48 -9.96 -8.20 2.93
N ALA A 49 -9.06 -8.34 3.89
CA ALA A 49 -9.37 -8.94 5.18
C ALA A 49 -10.34 -8.09 6.00
N ASN A 50 -10.30 -6.77 5.85
CA ASN A 50 -11.23 -5.89 6.54
C ASN A 50 -12.66 -6.10 6.04
N ARG A 51 -12.82 -6.50 4.78
CA ARG A 51 -14.12 -6.79 4.20
C ARG A 51 -14.56 -8.23 4.40
N ASP A 52 -13.60 -9.13 4.56
CA ASP A 52 -13.85 -10.55 4.80
C ASP A 52 -12.90 -11.04 5.90
N PRO A 53 -13.28 -10.81 7.18
CA PRO A 53 -12.39 -11.14 8.29
C PRO A 53 -11.96 -12.60 8.38
N ALA A 54 -12.68 -13.51 7.74
CA ALA A 54 -12.26 -14.92 7.73
C ALA A 54 -10.89 -15.08 7.09
N LEU A 55 -10.49 -14.14 6.22
CA LEU A 55 -9.19 -14.21 5.57
C LEU A 55 -8.02 -14.06 6.54
N PHE A 56 -8.24 -13.49 7.72
CA PHE A 56 -7.18 -13.43 8.73
C PHE A 56 -6.77 -14.82 9.20
N ASP A 57 -7.68 -15.77 9.15
CA ASP A 57 -7.42 -17.14 9.62
C ASP A 57 -7.13 -18.08 8.46
N ASP A 58 -7.83 -17.94 7.35
CA ASP A 58 -7.71 -18.84 6.19
C ASP A 58 -7.82 -18.01 4.91
N PRO A 59 -6.74 -17.82 4.18
CA PRO A 59 -5.42 -18.49 4.27
C PRO A 59 -4.48 -17.92 5.34
N GLY A 60 -4.88 -16.90 6.07
CA GLY A 60 -4.02 -16.18 6.97
C GLY A 60 -3.47 -14.93 6.30
N PHE A 61 -3.22 -13.88 7.10
CA PHE A 61 -2.91 -12.55 6.55
C PHE A 61 -1.76 -12.56 5.55
N GLU A 62 -0.67 -13.28 5.88
CA GLU A 62 0.53 -13.26 5.04
C GLU A 62 0.36 -14.03 3.73
N ASP A 63 -0.72 -14.78 3.60
CA ASP A 63 -0.98 -15.59 2.40
C ASP A 63 -2.17 -15.08 1.58
N ILE A 64 -2.75 -13.95 1.97
CA ILE A 64 -3.83 -13.35 1.19
C ILE A 64 -3.26 -12.87 -0.16
N LEU A 65 -3.87 -13.36 -1.25
CA LEU A 65 -3.44 -12.96 -2.59
C LEU A 65 -4.09 -11.64 -2.97
N ILE A 66 -3.36 -10.82 -3.73
CA ILE A 66 -3.86 -9.51 -4.18
C ILE A 66 -3.84 -9.37 -5.69
N ASP A 67 -3.75 -10.49 -6.41
CA ASP A 67 -3.69 -10.46 -7.88
C ASP A 67 -5.03 -10.08 -8.51
N ASP A 68 -6.12 -10.13 -7.77
CA ASP A 68 -7.47 -9.89 -8.26
C ASP A 68 -8.05 -8.53 -7.88
N ILE A 69 -7.24 -7.62 -7.36
CA ILE A 69 -7.71 -6.28 -7.01
C ILE A 69 -8.07 -5.51 -8.27
N THR A 70 -9.28 -4.95 -8.31
CA THR A 70 -9.79 -4.22 -9.46
C THR A 70 -9.71 -2.71 -9.25
N LEU A 71 -9.82 -1.97 -10.36
CA LEU A 71 -9.84 -0.51 -10.29
C LEU A 71 -11.02 -0.02 -9.45
N ASP A 72 -12.18 -0.67 -9.58
CA ASP A 72 -13.35 -0.29 -8.78
C ASP A 72 -13.08 -0.47 -7.29
N GLN A 73 -12.39 -1.54 -6.91
CA GLN A 73 -12.02 -1.75 -5.52
C GLN A 73 -11.06 -0.67 -5.04
N ILE A 74 -10.08 -0.31 -5.87
CA ILE A 74 -9.13 0.75 -5.52
C ILE A 74 -9.90 2.07 -5.32
N ALA A 75 -10.83 2.38 -6.21
CA ALA A 75 -11.63 3.60 -6.13
C ALA A 75 -12.51 3.63 -4.88
N SER A 76 -12.84 2.46 -4.33
CA SER A 76 -13.72 2.35 -3.16
C SER A 76 -12.98 2.54 -1.84
N VAL A 77 -11.66 2.67 -1.85
CA VAL A 77 -10.89 2.90 -0.63
C VAL A 77 -11.29 4.25 -0.04
N THR A 78 -11.43 4.29 1.28
CA THR A 78 -11.82 5.52 1.98
C THR A 78 -10.76 5.92 2.99
N LEU A 79 -10.83 7.16 3.47
CA LEU A 79 -9.96 7.59 4.57
C LEU A 79 -10.15 6.71 5.78
N SER A 80 -11.40 6.32 6.04
CA SER A 80 -11.70 5.44 7.17
C SER A 80 -10.97 4.11 7.05
N ASP A 81 -10.93 3.54 5.83
CA ASP A 81 -10.17 2.30 5.59
C ASP A 81 -8.70 2.48 5.98
N VAL A 82 -8.11 3.59 5.58
CA VAL A 82 -6.69 3.83 5.83
C VAL A 82 -6.43 4.06 7.31
N TYR A 83 -7.30 4.80 8.01
CA TYR A 83 -7.10 5.03 9.44
C TYR A 83 -7.27 3.73 10.24
N ARG A 84 -8.20 2.86 9.85
CA ARG A 84 -8.32 1.53 10.46
C ARG A 84 -7.08 0.69 10.20
N TYR A 85 -6.54 0.79 8.99
CA TYR A 85 -5.31 0.10 8.65
C TYR A 85 -4.15 0.58 9.53
N MET A 86 -4.05 1.91 9.76
CA MET A 86 -3.00 2.43 10.62
C MET A 86 -3.13 1.88 12.04
N ASN A 87 -4.36 1.80 12.54
CA ASN A 87 -4.61 1.22 13.86
C ASN A 87 -4.21 -0.26 13.91
N PHE A 88 -4.54 -1.00 12.84
CA PHE A 88 -4.15 -2.41 12.71
C PHE A 88 -2.63 -2.55 12.74
N LEU A 89 -1.91 -1.70 12.02
CA LEU A 89 -0.44 -1.74 12.01
C LEU A 89 0.12 -1.50 13.40
N GLU A 90 -0.42 -0.54 14.13
CA GLU A 90 0.06 -0.22 15.47
C GLU A 90 -0.23 -1.33 16.46
N THR A 91 -1.46 -1.83 16.49
CA THR A 91 -1.91 -2.74 17.54
C THR A 91 -1.59 -4.20 17.27
N LYS A 92 -1.74 -4.64 16.02
CA LYS A 92 -1.57 -6.05 15.68
C LYS A 92 -0.19 -6.35 15.12
N ARG A 93 0.42 -5.42 14.40
CA ARG A 93 1.71 -5.65 13.80
C ARG A 93 2.84 -4.89 14.50
N LYS A 94 2.50 -4.12 15.52
CA LYS A 94 3.50 -3.43 16.36
C LYS A 94 4.38 -2.47 15.60
N ASN A 95 3.86 -1.88 14.52
CA ASN A 95 4.61 -0.89 13.74
C ASN A 95 4.67 0.43 14.50
N GLY A 96 5.86 1.00 14.59
CA GLY A 96 6.04 2.32 15.17
C GLY A 96 5.58 3.43 14.22
N ALA A 97 5.63 4.67 14.71
CA ALA A 97 5.16 5.82 13.96
C ALA A 97 5.93 6.01 12.64
N ALA A 98 7.24 5.76 12.65
CA ALA A 98 8.05 5.91 11.43
C ALA A 98 7.64 4.91 10.35
N ALA A 99 7.40 3.66 10.75
CA ALA A 99 6.97 2.63 9.80
C ALA A 99 5.59 2.94 9.23
N ARG A 100 4.67 3.41 10.08
CA ARG A 100 3.34 3.80 9.63
C ARG A 100 3.40 4.99 8.68
N ALA A 101 4.24 5.98 8.98
CA ALA A 101 4.41 7.14 8.11
C ALA A 101 4.94 6.75 6.75
N ARG A 102 5.89 5.81 6.69
CA ARG A 102 6.42 5.32 5.41
C ARG A 102 5.33 4.63 4.60
N LYS A 103 4.50 3.81 5.25
CA LYS A 103 3.42 3.10 4.56
C LYS A 103 2.34 4.06 4.05
N VAL A 104 2.06 5.11 4.80
CA VAL A 104 1.14 6.16 4.35
C VAL A 104 1.72 6.87 3.12
N SER A 105 3.02 7.13 3.14
CA SER A 105 3.68 7.77 2.00
C SER A 105 3.57 6.91 0.73
N SER A 106 3.73 5.61 0.86
CA SER A 106 3.57 4.69 -0.27
C SER A 106 2.15 4.75 -0.83
N LEU A 107 1.14 4.78 0.04
CA LEU A 107 -0.25 4.90 -0.38
C LEU A 107 -0.51 6.22 -1.10
N ARG A 108 -0.01 7.33 -0.56
CA ARG A 108 -0.18 8.64 -1.20
C ARG A 108 0.43 8.65 -2.59
N THR A 109 1.63 8.13 -2.72
CA THR A 109 2.32 8.10 -4.01
C THR A 109 1.55 7.27 -5.02
N PHE A 110 1.05 6.12 -4.60
CA PHE A 110 0.27 5.24 -5.48
C PHE A 110 -1.01 5.91 -5.95
N PHE A 111 -1.79 6.49 -5.04
CA PHE A 111 -3.05 7.12 -5.42
C PHE A 111 -2.83 8.40 -6.24
N LYS A 112 -1.75 9.13 -5.98
CA LYS A 112 -1.38 10.28 -6.81
C LYS A 112 -1.04 9.83 -8.23
N TYR A 113 -0.31 8.74 -8.36
CA TYR A 113 -0.01 8.16 -9.67
C TYR A 113 -1.30 7.85 -10.44
N LEU A 114 -2.26 7.24 -9.77
CA LEU A 114 -3.50 6.85 -10.43
C LEU A 114 -4.37 8.05 -10.83
N THR A 115 -4.30 9.14 -10.10
CA THR A 115 -5.11 10.33 -10.42
C THR A 115 -4.37 11.30 -11.32
N VAL A 116 -3.14 11.67 -10.96
CA VAL A 116 -2.41 12.73 -11.66
C VAL A 116 -1.67 12.19 -12.87
N THR A 117 -0.98 11.06 -12.73
CA THR A 117 -0.10 10.57 -13.79
C THR A 117 -0.86 9.80 -14.86
N THR A 118 -1.73 8.86 -14.46
CA THR A 118 -2.46 8.04 -15.42
C THR A 118 -3.87 8.48 -15.68
N GLY A 119 -4.50 9.17 -14.72
CA GLY A 119 -5.90 9.56 -14.87
C GLY A 119 -6.87 8.38 -14.79
N LEU A 120 -6.41 7.20 -14.33
CA LEU A 120 -7.30 6.06 -14.17
C LEU A 120 -8.39 6.33 -13.15
N LEU A 121 -8.09 7.12 -12.11
CA LEU A 121 -9.07 7.59 -11.14
C LEU A 121 -9.31 9.07 -11.39
N LYS A 122 -10.57 9.48 -11.38
CA LYS A 122 -10.92 10.90 -11.51
C LYS A 122 -10.58 11.65 -10.24
N GLU A 123 -10.83 11.04 -9.10
CA GLU A 123 -10.64 11.66 -7.79
C GLU A 123 -9.77 10.77 -6.94
N ASN A 124 -8.97 11.40 -6.09
CA ASN A 124 -8.12 10.69 -5.14
C ASN A 124 -8.93 10.47 -3.86
N PRO A 125 -9.34 9.22 -3.56
CA PRO A 125 -10.20 8.98 -2.40
C PRO A 125 -9.49 9.20 -1.06
N ILE A 126 -8.16 9.32 -1.07
CA ILE A 126 -7.41 9.55 0.17
C ILE A 126 -6.66 10.88 0.14
N LEU A 127 -7.15 11.84 -0.66
CA LEU A 127 -6.48 13.13 -0.79
C LEU A 127 -6.28 13.84 0.55
N GLN A 128 -7.22 13.70 1.47
CA GLN A 128 -7.18 14.36 2.77
C GLN A 128 -6.43 13.55 3.84
N LEU A 129 -5.76 12.48 3.45
CA LEU A 129 -5.06 11.62 4.40
C LEU A 129 -3.94 12.37 5.10
N GLU A 130 -3.92 12.29 6.42
CA GLU A 130 -2.88 12.91 7.23
C GLU A 130 -1.78 11.91 7.53
N THR A 131 -0.54 12.39 7.50
CA THR A 131 0.60 11.55 7.87
C THR A 131 0.68 11.43 9.40
N PRO A 132 0.89 10.21 9.94
CA PRO A 132 1.10 10.08 11.37
C PRO A 132 2.26 10.94 11.83
N LYS A 133 2.10 11.58 12.99
CA LYS A 133 3.17 12.36 13.58
C LYS A 133 4.19 11.45 14.21
N ILE A 134 5.45 11.74 13.96
CA ILE A 134 6.55 11.04 14.58
C ILE A 134 7.05 11.94 15.71
N LYS A 135 6.93 11.46 16.94
CA LYS A 135 7.44 12.23 18.08
C LYS A 135 8.95 12.29 18.01
N LYS A 136 9.47 13.50 18.04
CA LYS A 136 10.92 13.68 18.11
C LYS A 136 11.35 13.58 19.55
N SER A 137 12.48 12.94 19.78
CA SER A 137 13.09 12.96 21.09
C SER A 137 13.51 14.38 21.40
N LEU A 138 13.22 14.82 22.61
CA LEU A 138 13.65 16.15 23.03
C LEU A 138 15.15 16.13 23.27
N PRO A 139 15.84 17.19 22.87
CA PRO A 139 17.26 17.29 23.18
C PRO A 139 17.45 17.32 24.68
N LYS A 140 18.49 16.70 25.10
CA LYS A 140 18.82 16.70 26.54
C LYS A 140 19.81 17.81 26.85
#